data_a2eb61087d977509f2a566575df733b3
#
_entry.id   a2eb61087d977509f2a566575df733b3
#
_cell.length_a   1.000
_cell.length_b   1.000
_cell.length_c   1.000
_cell.angle_alpha   90.00
_cell.angle_beta   90.00
_cell.angle_gamma   90.00
#
_symmetry.space_group_name_H-M   'P 1'
#
loop_
_entity.id
_entity.type
_entity.pdbx_description
1 polymer ?
#
loop_
_entity_poly.entity_id
_entity_poly.type
_entity_poly.pdbx_seq_one_letter_code
_entity_poly.pdbx_strand_id
1 'polypeptide(L)'
;MIEAASKEDYTSIAELNVKAYEEFAARLAAGAWSAMRENLRNIEERAKTAEFLVFRVGGEVVGSVAYCPAKNSDRSIFTPGTASVLLLAVHPQHRGRGIAKALTTACIARARNDGAAAIGLFTSELMLPAQHIYRSLGFRQDGELPKRHGLRYFRFVLSLDMQSKRA
;
A
#
# COMPACT_ATOMS: atom_id res chain seq x y z
N MET A 1 -3.92 -2.08 -16.76
CA MET A 1 -5.34 -1.92 -16.45
C MET A 1 -5.60 -2.29 -15.01
N ILE A 2 -6.29 -1.43 -14.28
CA ILE A 2 -6.58 -1.63 -12.85
C ILE A 2 -8.03 -2.07 -12.67
N GLU A 3 -8.24 -3.09 -11.85
CA GLU A 3 -9.55 -3.58 -11.52
C GLU A 3 -9.61 -4.14 -10.10
N ALA A 4 -10.80 -4.31 -9.56
CA ALA A 4 -10.99 -4.96 -8.27
C ALA A 4 -10.58 -6.42 -8.37
N ALA A 5 -9.86 -6.91 -7.37
CA ALA A 5 -9.48 -8.32 -7.31
C ALA A 5 -10.67 -9.18 -6.90
N SER A 6 -10.69 -10.41 -7.38
CA SER A 6 -11.62 -11.44 -6.92
C SER A 6 -10.88 -12.44 -6.02
N LYS A 7 -11.61 -13.35 -5.40
CA LYS A 7 -10.99 -14.40 -4.57
C LYS A 7 -10.01 -15.27 -5.36
N GLU A 8 -10.26 -15.43 -6.65
CA GLU A 8 -9.39 -16.21 -7.54
C GLU A 8 -8.00 -15.58 -7.68
N ASP A 9 -7.89 -14.28 -7.42
CA ASP A 9 -6.63 -13.55 -7.52
C ASP A 9 -5.77 -13.65 -6.25
N TYR A 10 -6.33 -14.14 -5.14
CA TYR A 10 -5.64 -14.06 -3.84
C TYR A 10 -4.31 -14.81 -3.81
N THR A 11 -4.23 -15.97 -4.44
CA THR A 11 -2.98 -16.72 -4.52
C THR A 11 -1.92 -15.93 -5.30
N SER A 12 -2.31 -15.36 -6.44
CA SER A 12 -1.41 -14.55 -7.25
C SER A 12 -0.94 -13.30 -6.53
N ILE A 13 -1.83 -12.65 -5.78
CA ILE A 13 -1.48 -11.48 -4.97
C ILE A 13 -0.49 -11.87 -3.87
N ALA A 14 -0.73 -12.99 -3.18
CA ALA A 14 0.17 -13.47 -2.12
C ALA A 14 1.58 -13.73 -2.67
N GLU A 15 1.68 -14.41 -3.79
CA GLU A 15 2.96 -14.70 -4.45
C GLU A 15 3.65 -13.41 -4.92
N LEU A 16 2.88 -12.49 -5.50
CA LEU A 16 3.40 -11.20 -5.94
C LEU A 16 3.98 -10.39 -4.78
N ASN A 17 3.25 -10.34 -3.66
CA ASN A 17 3.71 -9.62 -2.47
C ASN A 17 5.05 -10.17 -1.98
N VAL A 18 5.16 -11.49 -1.86
CA VAL A 18 6.41 -12.13 -1.43
C VAL A 18 7.54 -11.81 -2.42
N LYS A 19 7.26 -11.95 -3.70
CA LYS A 19 8.26 -11.69 -4.76
C LYS A 19 8.75 -10.25 -4.73
N ALA A 20 7.85 -9.30 -4.49
CA ALA A 20 8.20 -7.88 -4.49
C ALA A 20 9.06 -7.48 -3.29
N TYR A 21 8.92 -8.16 -2.14
CA TYR A 21 9.60 -7.78 -0.91
C TYR A 21 10.75 -8.69 -0.51
N GLU A 22 10.91 -9.87 -1.11
CA GLU A 22 11.95 -10.83 -0.71
C GLU A 22 13.38 -10.29 -0.88
N GLU A 23 13.59 -9.32 -1.77
CA GLU A 23 14.89 -8.70 -1.96
C GLU A 23 15.39 -7.96 -0.71
N PHE A 24 14.48 -7.60 0.20
CA PHE A 24 14.83 -6.90 1.43
C PHE A 24 15.05 -7.85 2.62
N ALA A 25 14.82 -9.14 2.43
CA ALA A 25 14.85 -10.11 3.54
C ALA A 25 16.15 -10.09 4.33
N ALA A 26 17.29 -9.99 3.64
CA ALA A 26 18.61 -9.98 4.27
C ALA A 26 18.88 -8.71 5.08
N ARG A 27 18.10 -7.66 4.88
CA ARG A 27 18.27 -6.35 5.55
C ARG A 27 17.36 -6.19 6.77
N LEU A 28 16.55 -7.20 7.05
CA LEU A 28 15.64 -7.20 8.19
C LEU A 28 16.33 -7.80 9.43
N ALA A 29 15.78 -7.52 10.62
CA ALA A 29 16.23 -8.16 11.84
C ALA A 29 16.06 -9.68 11.73
N ALA A 30 16.88 -10.43 12.46
CA ALA A 30 16.82 -11.89 12.46
C ALA A 30 15.42 -12.39 12.75
N GLY A 31 14.92 -13.30 11.91
CA GLY A 31 13.58 -13.89 12.04
C GLY A 31 12.43 -13.00 11.55
N ALA A 32 12.69 -11.74 11.24
CA ALA A 32 11.64 -10.80 10.84
C ALA A 32 11.04 -11.13 9.48
N TRP A 33 11.83 -11.67 8.56
CA TRP A 33 11.33 -12.03 7.24
C TRP A 33 10.20 -13.05 7.29
N SER A 34 10.32 -14.05 8.17
CA SER A 34 9.28 -15.07 8.31
C SER A 34 7.94 -14.44 8.71
N ALA A 35 7.94 -13.53 9.68
CA ALA A 35 6.73 -12.83 10.11
C ALA A 35 6.19 -11.91 9.02
N MET A 36 7.05 -11.17 8.35
CA MET A 36 6.65 -10.30 7.25
C MET A 36 6.05 -11.10 6.10
N ARG A 37 6.71 -12.20 5.71
CA ARG A 37 6.24 -13.07 4.64
C ARG A 37 4.84 -13.61 4.92
N GLU A 38 4.59 -14.06 6.15
CA GLU A 38 3.27 -14.52 6.54
C GLU A 38 2.22 -13.42 6.39
N ASN A 39 2.53 -12.22 6.86
CA ASN A 39 1.64 -11.07 6.71
C ASN A 39 1.37 -10.72 5.23
N LEU A 40 2.40 -10.78 4.39
CA LEU A 40 2.29 -10.50 2.96
C LEU A 40 1.39 -11.52 2.23
N ARG A 41 1.31 -12.74 2.73
CA ARG A 41 0.54 -13.83 2.14
C ARG A 41 -0.90 -13.89 2.64
N ASN A 42 -1.23 -13.20 3.73
CA ASN A 42 -2.53 -13.33 4.39
C ASN A 42 -3.59 -12.44 3.75
N ILE A 43 -3.87 -12.69 2.48
CA ILE A 43 -4.76 -11.86 1.67
C ILE A 43 -6.22 -12.02 2.12
N GLU A 44 -6.65 -13.24 2.38
CA GLU A 44 -8.04 -13.51 2.74
C GLU A 44 -8.46 -12.78 4.02
N GLU A 45 -7.61 -12.76 5.03
CA GLU A 45 -7.88 -12.02 6.27
C GLU A 45 -7.90 -10.52 6.02
N ARG A 46 -6.96 -10.01 5.25
CA ARG A 46 -6.89 -8.59 4.91
C ARG A 46 -8.12 -8.14 4.11
N ALA A 47 -8.62 -8.99 3.24
CA ALA A 47 -9.76 -8.68 2.39
C ALA A 47 -11.07 -8.49 3.17
N LYS A 48 -11.11 -8.88 4.44
CA LYS A 48 -12.26 -8.63 5.31
C LYS A 48 -12.43 -7.15 5.64
N THR A 49 -11.35 -6.37 5.62
CA THR A 49 -11.35 -4.95 6.00
C THR A 49 -10.85 -4.02 4.91
N ALA A 50 -10.31 -4.57 3.83
CA ALA A 50 -9.74 -3.78 2.73
C ALA A 50 -10.12 -4.41 1.39
N GLU A 51 -10.10 -3.59 0.35
CA GLU A 51 -10.36 -4.03 -1.02
C GLU A 51 -9.05 -4.08 -1.79
N PHE A 52 -8.76 -5.22 -2.42
CA PHE A 52 -7.59 -5.35 -3.26
C PHE A 52 -7.88 -4.86 -4.68
N LEU A 53 -6.96 -4.05 -5.20
CA LEU A 53 -6.94 -3.64 -6.60
C LEU A 53 -5.72 -4.29 -7.25
N VAL A 54 -5.89 -4.76 -8.48
CA VAL A 54 -4.81 -5.40 -9.23
C VAL A 54 -4.55 -4.69 -10.54
N PHE A 55 -3.29 -4.73 -10.96
CA PHE A 55 -2.87 -4.27 -12.29
C PHE A 55 -2.48 -5.50 -13.11
N ARG A 56 -3.11 -5.69 -14.26
CA ARG A 56 -2.85 -6.85 -15.12
C ARG A 56 -2.11 -6.46 -16.39
N VAL A 57 -1.23 -7.35 -16.78
CA VAL A 57 -0.58 -7.29 -18.10
C VAL A 57 -0.71 -8.69 -18.71
N GLY A 58 -1.32 -8.79 -19.88
CA GLY A 58 -1.55 -10.08 -20.54
C GLY A 58 -2.35 -11.06 -19.67
N GLY A 59 -3.25 -10.56 -18.85
CA GLY A 59 -4.07 -11.38 -17.96
C GLY A 59 -3.41 -11.72 -16.62
N GLU A 60 -2.12 -11.46 -16.47
CA GLU A 60 -1.40 -11.77 -15.23
C GLU A 60 -1.39 -10.58 -14.27
N VAL A 61 -1.49 -10.86 -12.98
CA VAL A 61 -1.40 -9.85 -11.92
C VAL A 61 0.07 -9.50 -11.72
N VAL A 62 0.44 -8.28 -12.10
CA VAL A 62 1.82 -7.79 -11.98
C VAL A 62 1.94 -6.66 -10.96
N GLY A 63 0.84 -6.15 -10.47
CA GLY A 63 0.80 -5.16 -9.40
C GLY A 63 -0.44 -5.36 -8.55
N SER A 64 -0.36 -4.98 -7.29
CA SER A 64 -1.48 -5.10 -6.36
C SER A 64 -1.33 -4.09 -5.24
N VAL A 65 -2.46 -3.67 -4.69
CA VAL A 65 -2.53 -2.78 -3.54
C VAL A 65 -3.83 -3.05 -2.78
N ALA A 66 -3.83 -2.85 -1.47
CA ALA A 66 -5.04 -2.93 -0.67
C ALA A 66 -5.48 -1.51 -0.30
N TYR A 67 -6.71 -1.17 -0.62
CA TYR A 67 -7.36 0.07 -0.19
C TYR A 67 -8.20 -0.23 1.06
N CYS A 68 -7.91 0.47 2.15
CA CYS A 68 -8.64 0.32 3.41
C CYS A 68 -9.50 1.56 3.65
N PRO A 69 -10.85 1.44 3.70
CA PRO A 69 -11.71 2.59 4.01
C PRO A 69 -11.38 3.18 5.39
N ALA A 70 -11.68 4.46 5.57
CA ALA A 70 -11.37 5.17 6.81
C ALA A 70 -11.93 4.46 8.06
N LYS A 71 -13.13 3.92 7.96
CA LYS A 71 -13.77 3.20 9.10
C LYS A 71 -13.00 1.97 9.55
N ASN A 72 -12.19 1.38 8.67
CA ASN A 72 -11.42 0.17 8.96
C ASN A 72 -9.92 0.43 9.13
N SER A 73 -9.45 1.66 8.92
CA SER A 73 -8.04 1.99 9.07
C SER A 73 -7.57 1.86 10.53
N ASP A 74 -6.31 1.50 10.69
CA ASP A 74 -5.71 1.32 12.00
C ASP A 74 -5.62 2.64 12.76
N ARG A 75 -6.41 2.75 13.83
CA ARG A 75 -6.49 3.97 14.66
C ARG A 75 -5.23 4.24 15.47
N SER A 76 -4.36 3.25 15.61
CA SER A 76 -3.06 3.44 16.25
C SER A 76 -2.07 4.15 15.33
N ILE A 77 -2.34 4.15 14.03
CA ILE A 77 -1.47 4.75 13.02
C ILE A 77 -2.10 6.01 12.41
N PHE A 78 -3.39 5.96 12.09
CA PHE A 78 -4.08 7.03 11.35
C PHE A 78 -5.18 7.67 12.18
N THR A 79 -5.36 8.97 11.99
CA THR A 79 -6.46 9.72 12.63
C THR A 79 -7.81 9.31 12.04
N PRO A 80 -8.91 9.50 12.77
CA PRO A 80 -10.25 9.23 12.25
C PRO A 80 -10.51 9.97 10.93
N GLY A 81 -11.21 9.31 10.02
CA GLY A 81 -11.50 9.88 8.70
C GLY A 81 -10.40 9.67 7.66
N THR A 82 -9.33 8.98 8.01
CA THR A 82 -8.21 8.70 7.10
C THR A 82 -8.32 7.28 6.56
N ALA A 83 -8.51 7.17 5.24
CA ALA A 83 -8.37 5.90 4.52
C ALA A 83 -6.89 5.53 4.43
N SER A 84 -6.57 4.28 4.11
CA SER A 84 -5.17 3.88 4.03
C SER A 84 -4.86 2.98 2.83
N VAL A 85 -3.61 3.07 2.40
CA VAL A 85 -3.01 2.26 1.34
C VAL A 85 -2.12 1.21 2.02
N LEU A 86 -2.35 -0.05 1.72
CA LEU A 86 -1.62 -1.15 2.32
C LEU A 86 -1.08 -2.09 1.25
N LEU A 87 0.03 -2.75 1.55
CA LEU A 87 0.55 -3.86 0.74
C LEU A 87 0.73 -3.53 -0.75
N LEU A 88 1.21 -2.34 -1.07
CA LEU A 88 1.53 -2.00 -2.45
C LEU A 88 2.70 -2.85 -2.93
N ALA A 89 2.52 -3.57 -4.02
CA ALA A 89 3.54 -4.43 -4.59
C ALA A 89 3.49 -4.38 -6.12
N VAL A 90 4.67 -4.38 -6.74
CA VAL A 90 4.83 -4.47 -8.19
C VAL A 90 5.90 -5.54 -8.47
N HIS A 91 5.59 -6.44 -9.40
CA HIS A 91 6.53 -7.48 -9.80
C HIS A 91 7.85 -6.83 -10.23
N PRO A 92 9.01 -7.32 -9.75
CA PRO A 92 10.31 -6.70 -10.05
C PRO A 92 10.55 -6.46 -11.54
N GLN A 93 10.11 -7.37 -12.41
CA GLN A 93 10.28 -7.24 -13.86
C GLN A 93 9.38 -6.18 -14.50
N HIS A 94 8.41 -5.67 -13.78
CA HIS A 94 7.47 -4.65 -14.26
C HIS A 94 7.66 -3.29 -13.59
N ARG A 95 8.71 -3.11 -12.81
CA ARG A 95 9.04 -1.83 -12.18
C ARG A 95 9.45 -0.78 -13.22
N GLY A 96 9.32 0.49 -12.85
CA GLY A 96 9.70 1.59 -13.73
C GLY A 96 8.69 1.89 -14.84
N ARG A 97 7.49 1.34 -14.77
CA ARG A 97 6.43 1.51 -15.76
C ARG A 97 5.23 2.31 -15.24
N GLY A 98 5.35 2.90 -14.06
CA GLY A 98 4.28 3.70 -13.47
C GLY A 98 3.16 2.90 -12.81
N ILE A 99 3.31 1.60 -12.62
CA ILE A 99 2.25 0.74 -12.05
C ILE A 99 1.96 1.11 -10.60
N ALA A 100 3.00 1.28 -9.78
CA ALA A 100 2.83 1.66 -8.37
C ALA A 100 2.11 3.00 -8.24
N LYS A 101 2.47 3.97 -9.07
CA LYS A 101 1.83 5.28 -9.09
C LYS A 101 0.37 5.18 -9.51
N ALA A 102 0.08 4.35 -10.52
CA ALA A 102 -1.29 4.13 -10.99
C ALA A 102 -2.16 3.49 -9.92
N LEU A 103 -1.65 2.47 -9.21
CA LEU A 103 -2.37 1.81 -8.13
C LEU A 103 -2.63 2.76 -6.95
N THR A 104 -1.63 3.55 -6.58
CA THR A 104 -1.78 4.55 -5.51
C THR A 104 -2.80 5.61 -5.90
N THR A 105 -2.76 6.08 -7.15
CA THR A 105 -3.73 7.05 -7.67
C THR A 105 -5.15 6.50 -7.63
N ALA A 106 -5.32 5.22 -7.94
CA ALA A 106 -6.63 4.57 -7.85
C ALA A 106 -7.16 4.55 -6.41
N CYS A 107 -6.28 4.30 -5.43
CA CYS A 107 -6.65 4.38 -4.02
C CYS A 107 -7.06 5.80 -3.61
N ILE A 108 -6.35 6.80 -4.09
CA ILE A 108 -6.69 8.21 -3.82
C ILE A 108 -8.08 8.53 -4.37
N ALA A 109 -8.37 8.11 -5.59
CA ALA A 109 -9.69 8.31 -6.21
C ALA A 109 -10.78 7.61 -5.41
N ARG A 110 -10.52 6.41 -4.93
CA ARG A 110 -11.47 5.67 -4.10
C ARG A 110 -11.73 6.38 -2.78
N ALA A 111 -10.69 6.88 -2.13
CA ALA A 111 -10.83 7.62 -0.87
C ALA A 111 -11.65 8.90 -1.06
N ARG A 112 -11.42 9.63 -2.15
CA ARG A 112 -12.24 10.81 -2.49
C ARG A 112 -13.70 10.45 -2.69
N ASN A 113 -13.94 9.37 -3.41
CA ASN A 113 -15.28 8.89 -3.70
C ASN A 113 -16.01 8.45 -2.44
N ASP A 114 -15.29 7.90 -1.48
CA ASP A 114 -15.84 7.48 -0.18
C ASP A 114 -16.02 8.66 0.79
N GLY A 115 -15.58 9.86 0.43
CA GLY A 115 -15.69 11.04 1.29
C GLY A 115 -14.67 11.07 2.43
N ALA A 116 -13.55 10.34 2.32
CA ALA A 116 -12.51 10.38 3.33
C ALA A 116 -11.87 11.75 3.44
N ALA A 117 -11.51 12.18 4.65
CA ALA A 117 -10.84 13.46 4.88
C ALA A 117 -9.38 13.42 4.43
N ALA A 118 -8.78 12.25 4.46
CA ALA A 118 -7.37 12.04 4.10
C ALA A 118 -7.15 10.59 3.70
N ILE A 119 -6.01 10.34 3.06
CA ILE A 119 -5.52 8.99 2.81
C ILE A 119 -4.08 8.92 3.29
N GLY A 120 -3.73 7.83 3.99
CA GLY A 120 -2.42 7.67 4.57
C GLY A 120 -1.80 6.32 4.24
N LEU A 121 -0.53 6.20 4.52
CA LEU A 121 0.23 4.96 4.38
C LEU A 121 1.44 5.03 5.30
N PHE A 122 2.09 3.89 5.49
CA PHE A 122 3.40 3.87 6.13
C PHE A 122 4.35 3.01 5.29
N THR A 123 5.63 3.36 5.32
CA THR A 123 6.64 2.69 4.52
C THR A 123 7.98 2.72 5.25
N SER A 124 8.82 1.72 4.99
CA SER A 124 10.12 1.63 5.66
C SER A 124 11.18 2.52 5.02
N GLU A 125 12.28 2.72 5.77
CA GLU A 125 13.44 3.44 5.28
C GLU A 125 14.09 2.84 4.03
N LEU A 126 13.82 1.55 3.75
CA LEU A 126 14.36 0.86 2.57
C LEU A 126 13.60 1.19 1.28
N MET A 127 12.38 1.70 1.39
CA MET A 127 11.47 1.86 0.26
C MET A 127 11.59 3.26 -0.37
N LEU A 128 12.81 3.66 -0.72
CA LEU A 128 13.08 4.99 -1.28
C LEU A 128 12.33 5.28 -2.59
N PRO A 129 12.27 4.36 -3.55
CA PRO A 129 11.49 4.59 -4.77
C PRO A 129 10.01 4.82 -4.48
N ALA A 130 9.43 4.06 -3.55
CA ALA A 130 8.04 4.22 -3.16
C ALA A 130 7.82 5.58 -2.49
N GLN A 131 8.70 5.99 -1.59
CA GLN A 131 8.63 7.31 -0.95
C GLN A 131 8.64 8.44 -1.97
N HIS A 132 9.47 8.29 -3.01
CA HIS A 132 9.53 9.27 -4.08
C HIS A 132 8.18 9.38 -4.81
N ILE A 133 7.55 8.26 -5.11
CA ILE A 133 6.22 8.22 -5.73
C ILE A 133 5.19 8.93 -4.85
N TYR A 134 5.19 8.62 -3.56
CA TYR A 134 4.21 9.22 -2.63
C TYR A 134 4.38 10.73 -2.57
N ARG A 135 5.60 11.23 -2.45
CA ARG A 135 5.85 12.67 -2.47
C ARG A 135 5.41 13.30 -3.78
N SER A 136 5.62 12.64 -4.90
CA SER A 136 5.20 13.15 -6.22
C SER A 136 3.68 13.26 -6.34
N LEU A 137 2.94 12.47 -5.57
CA LEU A 137 1.48 12.48 -5.55
C LEU A 137 0.92 13.47 -4.51
N GLY A 138 1.78 14.16 -3.77
CA GLY A 138 1.38 15.15 -2.79
C GLY A 138 1.31 14.65 -1.35
N PHE A 139 1.66 13.40 -1.09
CA PHE A 139 1.75 12.91 0.28
C PHE A 139 2.87 13.63 1.01
N ARG A 140 2.63 13.93 2.29
CA ARG A 140 3.62 14.51 3.18
C ARG A 140 4.00 13.52 4.26
N GLN A 141 5.29 13.45 4.58
CA GLN A 141 5.74 12.67 5.73
C GLN A 141 5.21 13.34 6.99
N ASP A 142 4.49 12.56 7.79
CA ASP A 142 3.79 13.03 8.97
C ASP A 142 4.04 12.07 10.14
N GLY A 143 5.30 12.00 10.57
CA GLY A 143 5.71 11.25 11.73
C GLY A 143 6.43 9.96 11.42
N GLU A 144 6.96 9.39 12.48
CA GLU A 144 7.69 8.12 12.46
C GLU A 144 6.98 7.15 13.37
N LEU A 145 6.84 5.90 12.93
CA LEU A 145 6.23 4.83 13.72
C LEU A 145 7.29 4.10 14.54
N PRO A 146 6.90 3.34 15.58
CA PRO A 146 7.83 2.45 16.26
C PRO A 146 8.50 1.51 15.25
N LYS A 147 9.77 1.17 15.50
CA LYS A 147 10.51 0.27 14.62
C LYS A 147 9.79 -1.07 14.46
N ARG A 148 9.83 -1.59 13.24
CA ARG A 148 9.32 -2.92 12.90
C ARG A 148 10.38 -3.65 12.11
N HIS A 149 10.56 -4.93 12.36
CA HIS A 149 11.49 -5.76 11.60
C HIS A 149 12.93 -5.19 11.63
N GLY A 150 13.28 -4.40 12.65
CA GLY A 150 14.58 -3.74 12.74
C GLY A 150 14.72 -2.50 11.87
N LEU A 151 13.64 -2.01 11.27
CA LEU A 151 13.65 -0.87 10.36
C LEU A 151 12.85 0.31 10.91
N ARG A 152 13.23 1.51 10.47
CA ARG A 152 12.44 2.71 10.70
C ARG A 152 11.29 2.74 9.69
N TYR A 153 10.11 3.14 10.16
CA TYR A 153 8.92 3.33 9.34
C TYR A 153 8.40 4.74 9.48
N PHE A 154 7.94 5.29 8.38
CA PHE A 154 7.43 6.67 8.32
C PHE A 154 5.99 6.66 7.84
N ARG A 155 5.19 7.55 8.43
CA ARG A 155 3.82 7.77 7.99
C ARG A 155 3.79 8.91 6.97
N PHE A 156 3.02 8.69 5.90
CA PHE A 156 2.75 9.69 4.87
C PHE A 156 1.25 9.90 4.79
N VAL A 157 0.81 11.15 4.66
CA VAL A 157 -0.62 11.50 4.59
C VAL A 157 -0.86 12.50 3.48
N LEU A 158 -1.98 12.32 2.79
CA LEU A 158 -2.48 13.25 1.79
C LEU A 158 -3.87 13.74 2.21
N SER A 159 -4.03 15.03 2.40
CA SER A 159 -5.32 15.63 2.74
C SER A 159 -6.24 15.61 1.51
N LEU A 160 -7.49 15.24 1.73
CA LEU A 160 -8.51 15.13 0.69
C LEU A 160 -9.72 16.02 0.96
N ASP A 161 -9.62 16.94 1.92
CA ASP A 161 -10.76 17.76 2.30
C ASP A 161 -11.25 18.65 1.15
N MET A 162 -12.47 19.16 1.29
CA MET A 162 -13.11 19.94 0.22
C MET A 162 -12.41 21.26 -0.07
N GLN A 163 -11.68 21.81 0.89
CA GLN A 163 -10.98 23.08 0.68
C GLN A 163 -9.80 22.90 -0.27
N SER A 164 -9.13 21.76 -0.22
CA SER A 164 -8.04 21.49 -1.14
C SER A 164 -8.50 21.39 -2.59
N LYS A 165 -9.79 21.14 -2.81
CA LYS A 165 -10.39 21.07 -4.15
C LYS A 165 -10.71 22.44 -4.74
N ARG A 166 -10.76 23.47 -3.91
CA ARG A 166 -11.07 24.85 -4.34
C ARG A 166 -9.82 25.65 -4.66
N ALA A 167 -8.71 25.14 -4.23
CA ALA A 167 -7.42 25.78 -4.48
C ALA A 167 -6.84 25.45 -5.89
#